data_8778c92784af8994429141590e5a5ed2
#
_entry.id   8778c92784af8994429141590e5a5ed2
#
_cell.length_a   1.000
_cell.length_b   1.000
_cell.length_c   1.000
_cell.angle_alpha   90.00
_cell.angle_beta   90.00
_cell.angle_gamma   90.00
#
_symmetry.space_group_name_H-M   'P 1'
#
loop_
_entity.id
_entity.type
_entity.pdbx_description
1 polymer ?
#
loop_
_entity_poly.entity_id
_entity_poly.type
_entity_poly.pdbx_seq_one_letter_code
_entity_poly.pdbx_strand_id
1 'polypeptide(L)'
;MNIRLAFSSTVSSLHPSGTSLQSSVTRSILRPAPLLLLPRRFHSIIRRATDPSNIISKVLQKSACRDDTTLIASASFSTMASSFHPEQARVPPALQSPDPPITKFKIGLCQLKVTADKEKNILHARTALEEAAEKGAKLVVLPEIWNSPYSNDSFPVYAEEIDTGFYASPSTAMLSEVARLLNITIVGGSIPERSGEKLYNTCCVFGPDGKLKAKHRKIHLFDIDIPGKITFKESKTLTAGESPTIVDTEIGRIGIGICYDIRFQELATLYAARGAHLLCYPGAFNMTTGPLHWELLQRARAVDNQLYVATCSPARDVGAGYVAWGHSTLVGPFGEVLATTEHDEAIIISDIDYSQIELRRTNLPLEKQRRGDLYQLVDVQRLNSH
;
A
#
# COMPACT_ATOMS: atom_id res chain seq x y z
N MET A 1 1.97 32.42 55.99
CA MET A 1 1.02 33.57 55.95
C MET A 1 -0.12 33.14 55.08
N ASN A 2 -1.20 32.69 55.74
CA ASN A 2 -2.45 32.20 55.14
C ASN A 2 -3.33 33.38 54.72
N ILE A 3 -3.95 33.32 53.56
CA ILE A 3 -5.30 33.97 53.36
C ILE A 3 -6.11 33.08 52.42
N ARG A 4 -7.16 32.49 52.98
CA ARG A 4 -8.35 31.94 52.31
C ARG A 4 -9.39 33.06 52.24
N LEU A 5 -10.32 33.01 51.24
CA LEU A 5 -11.72 33.45 51.25
C LEU A 5 -12.29 33.16 49.85
N ALA A 6 -13.25 32.33 49.61
CA ALA A 6 -14.60 32.03 50.09
C ALA A 6 -15.66 32.57 49.10
N PHE A 7 -16.40 31.61 48.50
CA PHE A 7 -17.81 31.54 48.08
C PHE A 7 -18.61 32.81 47.72
N SER A 8 -19.31 32.75 46.58
CA SER A 8 -20.77 33.00 46.59
C SER A 8 -21.47 32.38 45.35
N SER A 9 -22.44 31.54 45.63
CA SER A 9 -23.46 30.95 44.77
C SER A 9 -24.63 31.91 44.63
N THR A 10 -25.24 32.01 43.44
CA THR A 10 -26.64 32.40 43.33
C THR A 10 -27.35 31.58 42.24
N VAL A 11 -28.32 30.82 42.69
CA VAL A 11 -29.34 30.11 41.94
C VAL A 11 -30.47 31.09 41.65
N SER A 12 -31.02 31.12 40.46
CA SER A 12 -32.39 31.64 40.19
C SER A 12 -33.08 30.76 39.15
N SER A 13 -34.04 30.06 39.63
CA SER A 13 -35.10 29.33 38.92
C SER A 13 -36.18 30.26 38.35
N LEU A 14 -36.64 30.00 37.15
CA LEU A 14 -38.03 30.31 36.72
C LEU A 14 -38.39 29.46 35.48
N HIS A 15 -39.33 28.57 35.64
CA HIS A 15 -40.25 27.94 34.69
C HIS A 15 -41.67 28.52 34.93
N PRO A 16 -42.73 28.25 34.13
CA PRO A 16 -42.89 27.69 32.78
C PRO A 16 -43.93 28.43 31.92
N SER A 17 -44.08 28.15 30.66
CA SER A 17 -45.40 28.10 30.00
C SER A 17 -45.28 27.32 28.67
N GLY A 18 -46.18 26.35 28.54
CA GLY A 18 -46.25 25.40 27.47
C GLY A 18 -47.07 25.89 26.27
N THR A 19 -46.85 25.23 25.17
CA THR A 19 -47.90 24.91 24.17
C THR A 19 -47.48 23.70 23.39
N SER A 20 -48.35 22.70 23.42
CA SER A 20 -48.30 21.47 22.65
C SER A 20 -48.64 21.71 21.19
N LEU A 21 -47.84 21.16 20.27
CA LEU A 21 -48.30 20.88 18.90
C LEU A 21 -47.85 19.44 18.56
N GLN A 22 -48.84 18.56 18.55
CA GLN A 22 -48.76 17.22 17.94
C GLN A 22 -48.62 17.37 16.43
N SER A 23 -47.60 16.80 15.85
CA SER A 23 -47.58 16.50 14.43
C SER A 23 -47.37 14.98 14.24
N SER A 24 -48.37 14.40 13.63
CA SER A 24 -48.52 13.01 13.28
C SER A 24 -47.41 12.53 12.31
N VAL A 25 -46.69 11.50 12.70
CA VAL A 25 -45.77 10.77 11.83
C VAL A 25 -46.56 9.73 11.04
N THR A 26 -46.82 10.01 9.79
CA THR A 26 -47.32 9.01 8.81
C THR A 26 -46.15 8.14 8.35
N ARG A 27 -46.14 6.87 8.77
CA ARG A 27 -45.31 5.84 8.23
C ARG A 27 -45.78 5.46 6.81
N SER A 28 -45.07 5.84 5.77
CA SER A 28 -45.26 5.28 4.44
C SER A 28 -44.49 3.96 4.32
N ILE A 29 -45.27 2.91 4.25
CA ILE A 29 -44.79 1.53 3.94
C ILE A 29 -44.49 1.48 2.46
N LEU A 30 -43.20 1.42 2.08
CA LEU A 30 -42.76 1.11 0.72
C LEU A 30 -42.92 -0.40 0.49
N ARG A 31 -43.83 -0.76 -0.42
CA ARG A 31 -43.99 -2.11 -0.96
C ARG A 31 -42.81 -2.42 -1.88
N PRO A 32 -42.27 -3.67 -1.87
CA PRO A 32 -41.25 -4.07 -2.84
C PRO A 32 -41.87 -4.23 -4.24
N ALA A 33 -41.14 -3.78 -5.25
CA ALA A 33 -41.46 -3.93 -6.65
C ALA A 33 -41.41 -5.40 -7.10
N PRO A 34 -42.26 -5.83 -8.09
CA PRO A 34 -42.30 -7.22 -8.51
C PRO A 34 -41.09 -7.60 -9.37
N LEU A 35 -40.53 -8.79 -9.08
CA LEU A 35 -39.54 -9.46 -9.92
C LEU A 35 -40.07 -9.69 -11.31
N LEU A 36 -39.45 -9.13 -12.34
CA LEU A 36 -39.65 -9.47 -13.74
C LEU A 36 -39.07 -10.87 -13.98
N LEU A 37 -39.97 -11.81 -14.23
CA LEU A 37 -39.69 -13.17 -14.72
C LEU A 37 -39.13 -13.09 -16.16
N LEU A 38 -37.83 -13.38 -16.32
CA LEU A 38 -37.26 -13.69 -17.62
C LEU A 38 -37.68 -15.10 -18.07
N PRO A 39 -37.95 -15.36 -19.39
CA PRO A 39 -38.53 -16.59 -19.84
C PRO A 39 -37.54 -17.76 -19.78
N ARG A 40 -38.01 -18.86 -19.21
CA ARG A 40 -37.38 -20.19 -19.24
C ARG A 40 -37.26 -20.68 -20.69
N ARG A 41 -36.11 -20.54 -21.32
CA ARG A 41 -35.67 -21.33 -22.47
C ARG A 41 -34.16 -21.30 -22.56
N PHE A 42 -33.47 -22.12 -21.76
CA PHE A 42 -32.10 -22.62 -22.01
C PHE A 42 -31.80 -23.77 -21.02
N HIS A 43 -32.59 -24.82 -21.06
CA HIS A 43 -32.31 -26.08 -20.37
C HIS A 43 -32.60 -27.24 -21.28
N SER A 44 -31.76 -27.49 -22.31
CA SER A 44 -31.77 -28.79 -23.01
C SER A 44 -30.57 -29.01 -23.93
N ILE A 45 -29.35 -28.58 -23.63
CA ILE A 45 -28.15 -28.99 -24.39
C ILE A 45 -26.98 -29.23 -23.45
N ILE A 46 -27.12 -30.02 -22.40
CA ILE A 46 -25.99 -30.66 -21.71
C ILE A 46 -26.53 -31.98 -21.12
N ARG A 47 -26.74 -32.95 -21.96
CA ARG A 47 -26.74 -34.39 -21.60
C ARG A 47 -26.45 -35.19 -22.86
N ARG A 48 -25.17 -35.37 -23.16
CA ARG A 48 -24.55 -36.52 -23.85
C ARG A 48 -23.05 -36.21 -24.00
N ALA A 49 -22.32 -36.28 -22.89
CA ALA A 49 -20.89 -36.52 -22.93
C ALA A 49 -20.72 -38.03 -22.93
N THR A 50 -20.40 -38.56 -24.06
CA THR A 50 -19.99 -39.96 -24.23
C THR A 50 -18.55 -40.09 -23.80
N ASP A 51 -18.30 -41.17 -23.07
CA ASP A 51 -17.05 -41.74 -22.56
C ASP A 51 -15.83 -41.50 -23.48
N PRO A 52 -14.69 -40.99 -22.97
CA PRO A 52 -13.45 -40.78 -23.77
C PRO A 52 -12.74 -42.05 -24.21
N SER A 53 -13.16 -43.24 -23.76
CA SER A 53 -12.48 -44.51 -24.10
C SER A 53 -12.80 -45.04 -25.52
N ASN A 54 -13.72 -44.40 -26.25
CA ASN A 54 -14.21 -44.90 -27.56
C ASN A 54 -13.66 -44.14 -28.79
N ILE A 55 -12.76 -43.19 -28.63
CA ILE A 55 -12.18 -42.43 -29.75
C ILE A 55 -10.85 -43.02 -30.25
N ILE A 56 -10.13 -43.78 -29.42
CA ILE A 56 -8.82 -44.32 -29.79
C ILE A 56 -8.92 -45.59 -30.66
N SER A 57 -10.03 -46.33 -30.59
CA SER A 57 -10.18 -47.59 -31.38
C SER A 57 -10.69 -47.42 -32.82
N LYS A 58 -11.13 -46.23 -33.24
CA LYS A 58 -11.61 -46.00 -34.61
C LYS A 58 -10.62 -45.33 -35.56
N VAL A 59 -9.46 -44.90 -35.10
CA VAL A 59 -8.40 -44.30 -35.95
C VAL A 59 -7.35 -45.33 -36.38
N LEU A 60 -7.29 -46.50 -35.74
CA LEU A 60 -6.28 -47.54 -36.05
C LEU A 60 -6.75 -48.65 -37.03
N GLN A 61 -7.91 -48.51 -37.65
CA GLN A 61 -8.43 -49.56 -38.55
C GLN A 61 -8.60 -49.17 -40.04
N LYS A 62 -7.92 -48.15 -40.52
CA LYS A 62 -7.87 -47.79 -41.94
C LYS A 62 -6.48 -47.38 -42.42
N SER A 63 -5.52 -48.29 -42.32
CA SER A 63 -4.30 -48.21 -43.15
C SER A 63 -3.55 -49.54 -43.09
N ALA A 64 -4.13 -50.53 -43.75
CA ALA A 64 -3.40 -51.69 -44.21
C ALA A 64 -3.59 -51.79 -45.74
N CYS A 65 -2.51 -51.68 -46.46
CA CYS A 65 -2.20 -51.93 -47.85
C CYS A 65 -1.73 -50.70 -48.63
N ARG A 66 -0.41 -50.60 -48.70
CA ARG A 66 0.40 -50.47 -49.92
C ARG A 66 1.89 -50.41 -49.56
N ASP A 67 2.61 -51.40 -50.06
CA ASP A 67 4.06 -51.42 -50.07
C ASP A 67 4.57 -50.26 -50.93
N ASP A 68 5.43 -49.43 -50.32
CA ASP A 68 6.46 -48.67 -51.03
C ASP A 68 7.58 -48.35 -50.05
N THR A 69 8.69 -48.95 -50.32
CA THR A 69 9.95 -48.75 -49.63
C THR A 69 10.51 -47.36 -49.92
N THR A 70 10.25 -46.44 -49.06
CA THR A 70 10.95 -45.16 -49.00
C THR A 70 11.48 -44.95 -47.60
N LEU A 71 12.78 -44.76 -47.51
CA LEU A 71 13.55 -44.45 -46.33
C LEU A 71 12.86 -43.31 -45.53
N ILE A 72 12.18 -43.69 -44.47
CA ILE A 72 11.72 -42.71 -43.47
C ILE A 72 12.97 -42.42 -42.61
N ALA A 73 13.62 -41.29 -42.89
CA ALA A 73 14.48 -40.68 -41.97
C ALA A 73 13.71 -40.47 -40.67
N SER A 74 14.07 -41.19 -39.61
CA SER A 74 13.56 -40.97 -38.27
C SER A 74 14.00 -39.57 -37.83
N ALA A 75 13.19 -38.55 -38.08
CA ALA A 75 13.28 -37.29 -37.42
C ALA A 75 13.01 -37.59 -35.95
N SER A 76 14.06 -37.77 -35.16
CA SER A 76 13.96 -37.70 -33.72
C SER A 76 13.43 -36.32 -33.37
N PHE A 77 12.12 -36.21 -33.11
CA PHE A 77 11.58 -35.11 -32.37
C PHE A 77 12.21 -35.17 -30.99
N SER A 78 13.38 -34.56 -30.85
CA SER A 78 13.85 -34.10 -29.58
C SER A 78 12.78 -33.10 -29.09
N THR A 79 11.85 -33.59 -28.27
CA THR A 79 11.08 -32.71 -27.41
C THR A 79 12.13 -31.99 -26.56
N MET A 80 12.51 -30.78 -26.99
CA MET A 80 13.15 -29.84 -26.09
C MET A 80 12.19 -29.68 -24.94
N ALA A 81 12.41 -30.43 -23.86
CA ALA A 81 11.81 -30.14 -22.57
C ALA A 81 12.17 -28.69 -22.32
N SER A 82 11.18 -27.79 -22.36
CA SER A 82 11.39 -26.39 -22.02
C SER A 82 12.04 -26.38 -20.65
N SER A 83 13.31 -25.95 -20.59
CA SER A 83 14.03 -25.91 -19.34
C SER A 83 13.32 -24.93 -18.42
N PHE A 84 12.77 -25.46 -17.33
CA PHE A 84 12.12 -24.66 -16.31
C PHE A 84 13.19 -23.95 -15.47
N HIS A 85 13.25 -22.61 -15.55
CA HIS A 85 14.28 -21.81 -14.90
C HIS A 85 13.64 -20.72 -13.99
N PRO A 86 13.14 -21.09 -12.81
CA PRO A 86 12.50 -20.11 -11.90
C PRO A 86 13.47 -19.01 -11.45
N GLU A 87 14.76 -19.33 -11.30
CA GLU A 87 15.82 -18.40 -10.90
C GLU A 87 16.05 -17.29 -11.95
N GLN A 88 15.78 -17.57 -13.21
CA GLN A 88 15.92 -16.60 -14.31
C GLN A 88 14.72 -15.66 -14.43
N ALA A 89 13.63 -15.90 -13.71
CA ALA A 89 12.45 -15.03 -13.78
C ALA A 89 12.71 -13.62 -13.24
N ARG A 90 13.81 -13.44 -12.50
CA ARG A 90 14.30 -12.14 -12.02
C ARG A 90 15.78 -12.00 -12.40
N VAL A 91 16.11 -10.92 -13.11
CA VAL A 91 17.45 -10.67 -13.64
C VAL A 91 17.98 -9.35 -13.08
N PRO A 92 19.10 -9.32 -12.33
CA PRO A 92 19.81 -10.49 -11.80
C PRO A 92 18.92 -11.31 -10.82
N PRO A 93 19.32 -12.54 -10.47
CA PRO A 93 18.56 -13.41 -9.59
C PRO A 93 18.14 -12.73 -8.29
N ALA A 94 17.02 -13.17 -7.71
CA ALA A 94 16.55 -12.64 -6.44
C ALA A 94 17.62 -12.80 -5.33
N LEU A 95 17.68 -11.80 -4.45
CA LEU A 95 18.49 -11.87 -3.24
C LEU A 95 17.73 -12.69 -2.18
N GLN A 96 18.45 -13.46 -1.40
CA GLN A 96 17.89 -14.04 -0.19
C GLN A 96 17.49 -12.91 0.77
N SER A 97 16.28 -12.99 1.36
CA SER A 97 15.90 -12.09 2.44
C SER A 97 16.89 -12.27 3.60
N PRO A 98 17.45 -11.19 4.15
CA PRO A 98 18.29 -11.32 5.35
C PRO A 98 17.41 -11.78 6.52
N ASP A 99 18.03 -12.44 7.49
CA ASP A 99 17.33 -12.71 8.76
C ASP A 99 16.98 -11.39 9.43
N PRO A 100 15.68 -11.14 9.76
CA PRO A 100 15.30 -9.90 10.39
C PRO A 100 15.82 -9.86 11.84
N PRO A 101 16.37 -8.72 12.30
CA PRO A 101 16.87 -8.59 13.68
C PRO A 101 15.78 -8.85 14.74
N ILE A 102 14.52 -8.56 14.41
CA ILE A 102 13.34 -8.81 15.25
C ILE A 102 12.28 -9.49 14.38
N THR A 103 11.78 -10.64 14.82
CA THR A 103 10.76 -11.40 14.08
C THR A 103 9.33 -10.97 14.40
N LYS A 104 9.10 -10.48 15.63
CA LYS A 104 7.77 -10.06 16.10
C LYS A 104 7.84 -8.67 16.73
N PHE A 105 6.98 -7.78 16.27
CA PHE A 105 6.91 -6.41 16.80
C PHE A 105 5.55 -5.78 16.46
N LYS A 106 5.26 -4.64 17.10
CA LYS A 106 4.08 -3.82 16.77
C LYS A 106 4.43 -2.72 15.79
N ILE A 107 3.59 -2.54 14.78
CA ILE A 107 3.61 -1.40 13.86
C ILE A 107 2.50 -0.43 14.22
N GLY A 108 2.78 0.87 14.10
CA GLY A 108 1.81 1.97 14.19
C GLY A 108 1.57 2.59 12.82
N LEU A 109 0.29 2.80 12.43
CA LEU A 109 -0.08 3.57 11.25
C LEU A 109 -0.87 4.80 11.73
N CYS A 110 -0.33 5.99 11.52
CA CYS A 110 -0.92 7.24 12.03
C CYS A 110 -1.70 7.94 10.91
N GLN A 111 -3.00 7.70 10.83
CA GLN A 111 -3.91 8.41 9.92
C GLN A 111 -4.24 9.78 10.48
N LEU A 112 -3.55 10.83 10.01
CA LEU A 112 -3.59 12.16 10.56
C LEU A 112 -4.42 13.11 9.71
N LYS A 113 -5.14 14.02 10.36
CA LYS A 113 -5.72 15.18 9.70
C LYS A 113 -4.62 16.18 9.34
N VAL A 114 -4.64 16.66 8.10
CA VAL A 114 -3.66 17.63 7.58
C VAL A 114 -4.33 18.98 7.40
N THR A 115 -3.67 20.04 7.86
CA THR A 115 -4.14 21.42 7.77
C THR A 115 -3.20 22.28 6.93
N ALA A 116 -3.59 23.55 6.70
CA ALA A 116 -2.70 24.53 6.06
C ALA A 116 -1.63 25.10 7.01
N ASP A 117 -1.62 24.72 8.28
CA ASP A 117 -0.64 25.16 9.27
C ASP A 117 0.44 24.10 9.43
N LYS A 118 1.62 24.32 8.83
CA LYS A 118 2.74 23.38 8.86
C LYS A 118 3.20 23.07 10.28
N GLU A 119 3.28 24.07 11.14
CA GLU A 119 3.78 23.90 12.52
C GLU A 119 2.81 23.04 13.32
N LYS A 120 1.50 23.26 13.17
CA LYS A 120 0.49 22.39 13.78
C LYS A 120 0.55 20.96 13.26
N ASN A 121 0.75 20.77 11.95
CA ASN A 121 0.91 19.44 11.37
C ASN A 121 2.13 18.72 11.95
N ILE A 122 3.26 19.41 12.11
CA ILE A 122 4.48 18.85 12.71
C ILE A 122 4.26 18.48 14.18
N LEU A 123 3.65 19.34 14.97
CA LEU A 123 3.33 19.05 16.36
C LEU A 123 2.35 17.89 16.50
N HIS A 124 1.33 17.87 15.64
CA HIS A 124 0.34 16.80 15.61
C HIS A 124 0.97 15.44 15.25
N ALA A 125 1.85 15.41 14.23
CA ALA A 125 2.58 14.20 13.87
C ALA A 125 3.47 13.72 15.03
N ARG A 126 4.15 14.63 15.74
CA ARG A 126 4.93 14.31 16.94
C ARG A 126 4.07 13.61 17.99
N THR A 127 2.94 14.20 18.35
CA THR A 127 2.02 13.61 19.35
C THR A 127 1.55 12.22 18.95
N ALA A 128 1.21 12.02 17.68
CA ALA A 128 0.78 10.72 17.18
C ALA A 128 1.90 9.65 17.20
N LEU A 129 3.14 10.05 16.92
CA LEU A 129 4.30 9.18 17.04
C LEU A 129 4.56 8.78 18.49
N GLU A 130 4.46 9.72 19.43
CA GLU A 130 4.59 9.48 20.86
C GLU A 130 3.52 8.51 21.35
N GLU A 131 2.25 8.73 20.99
CA GLU A 131 1.14 7.85 21.35
C GLU A 131 1.31 6.43 20.75
N ALA A 132 1.75 6.32 19.50
CA ALA A 132 2.01 5.01 18.87
C ALA A 132 3.13 4.25 19.60
N ALA A 133 4.20 4.94 19.99
CA ALA A 133 5.31 4.35 20.73
C ALA A 133 4.89 3.92 22.16
N GLU A 134 4.09 4.71 22.85
CA GLU A 134 3.51 4.36 24.17
C GLU A 134 2.67 3.09 24.10
N LYS A 135 1.96 2.86 22.96
CA LYS A 135 1.22 1.63 22.70
C LYS A 135 2.10 0.45 22.26
N GLY A 136 3.42 0.66 22.25
CA GLY A 136 4.44 -0.37 22.01
C GLY A 136 4.88 -0.53 20.56
N ALA A 137 4.53 0.38 19.65
CA ALA A 137 5.00 0.33 18.27
C ALA A 137 6.53 0.47 18.21
N LYS A 138 7.19 -0.39 17.41
CA LYS A 138 8.63 -0.33 17.09
C LYS A 138 8.90 0.25 15.71
N LEU A 139 7.90 0.22 14.84
CA LEU A 139 7.85 0.92 13.58
C LEU A 139 6.60 1.79 13.55
N VAL A 140 6.73 3.03 13.11
CA VAL A 140 5.58 3.92 12.88
C VAL A 140 5.64 4.48 11.47
N VAL A 141 4.49 4.52 10.79
CA VAL A 141 4.35 5.04 9.43
C VAL A 141 3.42 6.24 9.45
N LEU A 142 3.87 7.36 8.87
CA LEU A 142 3.08 8.57 8.64
C LEU A 142 2.48 8.60 7.22
N PRO A 143 1.47 9.44 6.95
CA PRO A 143 0.81 9.51 5.65
C PRO A 143 1.60 10.29 4.58
N GLU A 144 1.10 10.29 3.34
CA GLU A 144 1.63 11.10 2.24
C GLU A 144 1.29 12.58 2.45
N ILE A 145 2.28 13.46 2.22
CA ILE A 145 2.16 14.94 2.26
C ILE A 145 1.50 15.41 3.57
N TRP A 146 1.97 14.90 4.69
CA TRP A 146 1.36 15.15 5.99
C TRP A 146 1.65 16.55 6.57
N ASN A 147 2.65 17.26 6.05
CA ASN A 147 3.04 18.59 6.54
C ASN A 147 2.38 19.74 5.74
N SER A 148 1.58 19.43 4.70
CA SER A 148 1.06 20.42 3.77
C SER A 148 -0.27 20.00 3.14
N PRO A 149 -1.11 20.94 2.68
CA PRO A 149 -2.22 20.62 1.79
C PRO A 149 -1.72 19.94 0.51
N TYR A 150 -2.51 19.00 -0.02
CA TYR A 150 -2.18 18.24 -1.23
C TYR A 150 -2.60 19.02 -2.48
N SER A 151 -1.74 19.89 -2.98
CA SER A 151 -2.00 20.65 -4.20
C SER A 151 -0.72 21.12 -4.87
N ASN A 152 -0.77 21.33 -6.20
CA ASN A 152 0.36 21.89 -6.96
C ASN A 152 0.76 23.29 -6.47
N ASP A 153 -0.18 24.08 -5.97
CA ASP A 153 0.09 25.42 -5.44
C ASP A 153 0.78 25.36 -4.07
N SER A 154 0.46 24.33 -3.27
CA SER A 154 1.04 24.18 -1.93
C SER A 154 2.45 23.58 -1.95
N PHE A 155 2.75 22.64 -2.85
CA PHE A 155 4.03 21.94 -2.85
C PHE A 155 5.24 22.89 -2.85
N PRO A 156 5.31 23.95 -3.68
CA PRO A 156 6.44 24.88 -3.65
C PRO A 156 6.56 25.68 -2.34
N VAL A 157 5.43 25.99 -1.71
CA VAL A 157 5.36 26.81 -0.50
C VAL A 157 5.81 26.04 0.73
N TYR A 158 5.45 24.74 0.81
CA TYR A 158 5.73 23.90 1.96
C TYR A 158 7.01 23.06 1.83
N ALA A 159 7.65 23.08 0.65
CA ALA A 159 8.84 22.30 0.39
C ALA A 159 9.98 22.60 1.35
N GLU A 160 10.70 21.56 1.75
CA GLU A 160 11.83 21.61 2.68
C GLU A 160 13.10 21.11 2.01
N GLU A 161 14.26 21.69 2.37
CA GLU A 161 15.59 21.27 1.90
C GLU A 161 16.17 20.21 2.85
N ILE A 162 15.83 18.95 2.61
CA ILE A 162 16.15 17.83 3.51
C ILE A 162 17.66 17.65 3.71
N ASP A 163 18.45 17.87 2.67
CA ASP A 163 19.90 17.59 2.68
C ASP A 163 20.72 18.73 3.29
N THR A 164 20.13 19.89 3.58
CA THR A 164 20.85 21.07 4.08
C THR A 164 20.81 21.23 5.59
N GLY A 165 20.14 20.32 6.31
CA GLY A 165 20.18 20.19 7.75
C GLY A 165 18.93 20.68 8.50
N PHE A 166 19.04 20.67 9.84
CA PHE A 166 17.94 20.79 10.78
C PHE A 166 17.02 22.02 10.57
N TYR A 167 17.58 23.19 10.30
CA TYR A 167 16.79 24.41 10.16
C TYR A 167 16.05 24.52 8.82
N ALA A 168 16.55 23.86 7.79
CA ALA A 168 15.97 23.88 6.46
C ALA A 168 14.87 22.83 6.28
N SER A 169 14.78 21.87 7.20
CA SER A 169 13.79 20.80 7.15
C SER A 169 13.23 20.47 8.54
N PRO A 170 12.34 21.32 9.09
CA PRO A 170 11.78 21.14 10.43
C PRO A 170 10.97 19.84 10.57
N SER A 171 10.33 19.37 9.49
CA SER A 171 9.60 18.10 9.50
C SER A 171 10.54 16.91 9.72
N THR A 172 11.64 16.83 8.98
CA THR A 172 12.59 15.71 9.12
C THR A 172 13.43 15.84 10.40
N ALA A 173 13.68 17.04 10.88
CA ALA A 173 14.31 17.28 12.14
C ALA A 173 13.49 16.72 13.32
N MET A 174 12.19 16.99 13.33
CA MET A 174 11.25 16.41 14.30
C MET A 174 11.27 14.87 14.24
N LEU A 175 11.20 14.28 13.04
CA LEU A 175 11.20 12.82 12.86
C LEU A 175 12.50 12.19 13.39
N SER A 176 13.65 12.78 13.12
CA SER A 176 14.97 12.34 13.61
C SER A 176 15.04 12.39 15.14
N GLU A 177 14.61 13.50 15.74
CA GLU A 177 14.57 13.67 17.19
C GLU A 177 13.67 12.63 17.86
N VAL A 178 12.43 12.48 17.37
CA VAL A 178 11.43 11.56 17.93
C VAL A 178 11.87 10.11 17.78
N ALA A 179 12.42 9.71 16.63
CA ALA A 179 12.94 8.36 16.42
C ALA A 179 14.00 8.01 17.48
N ARG A 180 14.91 8.94 17.75
CA ARG A 180 15.95 8.77 18.77
C ARG A 180 15.40 8.75 20.20
N LEU A 181 14.51 9.67 20.55
CA LEU A 181 13.94 9.79 21.89
C LEU A 181 13.11 8.56 22.27
N LEU A 182 12.31 8.05 21.32
CA LEU A 182 11.40 6.93 21.56
C LEU A 182 12.03 5.56 21.24
N ASN A 183 13.24 5.55 20.70
CA ASN A 183 13.95 4.33 20.27
C ASN A 183 13.09 3.47 19.33
N ILE A 184 12.56 4.09 18.26
CA ILE A 184 11.71 3.47 17.23
C ILE A 184 12.23 3.76 15.83
N THR A 185 11.87 2.88 14.88
CA THR A 185 12.04 3.16 13.46
C THR A 185 10.83 3.96 12.96
N ILE A 186 11.07 5.01 12.18
CA ILE A 186 10.00 5.83 11.58
C ILE A 186 10.12 5.81 10.07
N VAL A 187 9.06 5.35 9.37
CA VAL A 187 8.80 5.66 7.97
C VAL A 187 8.01 6.97 7.98
N GLY A 188 8.69 8.07 7.70
CA GLY A 188 8.25 9.44 8.00
C GLY A 188 7.15 9.98 7.09
N GLY A 189 6.34 9.10 6.47
CA GLY A 189 5.36 9.56 5.51
C GLY A 189 6.04 10.21 4.30
N SER A 190 5.40 11.21 3.71
CA SER A 190 6.12 12.04 2.75
C SER A 190 5.83 13.53 2.93
N ILE A 191 6.76 14.34 2.44
CA ILE A 191 6.68 15.80 2.41
C ILE A 191 7.17 16.32 1.06
N PRO A 192 6.77 17.53 0.65
CA PRO A 192 7.42 18.22 -0.46
C PRO A 192 8.88 18.49 -0.13
N GLU A 193 9.80 18.02 -0.96
CA GLU A 193 11.24 18.27 -0.88
C GLU A 193 11.64 19.27 -1.94
N ARG A 194 12.50 20.24 -1.58
CA ARG A 194 13.24 21.09 -2.52
C ARG A 194 14.68 20.61 -2.63
N SER A 195 15.15 20.34 -3.83
CA SER A 195 16.55 20.01 -4.11
C SER A 195 17.01 20.80 -5.35
N GLY A 196 17.72 21.87 -5.10
CA GLY A 196 18.00 22.88 -6.12
C GLY A 196 16.72 23.51 -6.67
N GLU A 197 16.56 23.49 -7.97
CA GLU A 197 15.36 24.01 -8.65
C GLU A 197 14.20 23.00 -8.73
N LYS A 198 14.44 21.75 -8.36
CA LYS A 198 13.45 20.66 -8.46
C LYS A 198 12.70 20.47 -7.17
N LEU A 199 11.44 20.06 -7.31
CA LEU A 199 10.58 19.64 -6.21
C LEU A 199 10.26 18.15 -6.33
N TYR A 200 10.19 17.47 -5.19
CA TYR A 200 9.89 16.05 -5.10
C TYR A 200 8.86 15.76 -4.01
N ASN A 201 8.16 14.65 -4.13
CA ASN A 201 7.39 14.06 -3.05
C ASN A 201 8.27 13.00 -2.40
N THR A 202 8.71 13.24 -1.15
CA THR A 202 9.84 12.51 -0.54
C THR A 202 9.49 11.91 0.81
N CYS A 203 9.77 10.62 0.97
CA CYS A 203 9.68 9.88 2.22
C CYS A 203 11.07 9.62 2.79
N CYS A 204 11.27 10.00 4.06
CA CYS A 204 12.49 9.73 4.82
C CYS A 204 12.26 8.60 5.83
N VAL A 205 13.23 7.71 5.97
CA VAL A 205 13.23 6.64 6.98
C VAL A 205 14.30 6.92 8.03
N PHE A 206 13.91 6.96 9.30
CA PHE A 206 14.79 7.18 10.43
C PHE A 206 14.90 5.94 11.29
N GLY A 207 16.13 5.61 11.71
CA GLY A 207 16.38 4.53 12.67
C GLY A 207 16.22 5.01 14.12
N PRO A 208 16.25 4.07 15.08
CA PRO A 208 16.14 4.40 16.53
C PRO A 208 17.31 5.23 17.05
N ASP A 209 18.40 5.37 16.30
CA ASP A 209 19.51 6.26 16.56
C ASP A 209 19.27 7.72 16.09
N GLY A 210 18.10 7.97 15.49
CA GLY A 210 17.72 9.24 14.88
C GLY A 210 18.37 9.52 13.52
N LYS A 211 19.20 8.61 13.00
CA LYS A 211 19.84 8.81 11.71
C LYS A 211 18.90 8.54 10.55
N LEU A 212 19.05 9.35 9.51
CA LEU A 212 18.41 9.10 8.22
C LEU A 212 19.00 7.83 7.59
N LYS A 213 18.20 6.78 7.51
CA LYS A 213 18.58 5.48 6.91
C LYS A 213 18.36 5.46 5.40
N ALA A 214 17.28 6.08 4.93
CA ALA A 214 16.95 6.16 3.52
C ALA A 214 16.07 7.36 3.19
N LYS A 215 16.14 7.80 1.93
CA LYS A 215 15.29 8.81 1.32
C LYS A 215 14.71 8.27 0.02
N HIS A 216 13.39 8.23 -0.08
CA HIS A 216 12.67 7.79 -1.28
C HIS A 216 11.92 8.95 -1.89
N ARG A 217 12.20 9.29 -3.13
CA ARG A 217 11.45 10.22 -3.96
C ARG A 217 10.43 9.43 -4.79
N LYS A 218 9.16 9.81 -4.74
CA LYS A 218 8.08 9.16 -5.50
C LYS A 218 8.47 8.97 -6.96
N ILE A 219 8.47 7.72 -7.41
CA ILE A 219 8.94 7.37 -8.76
C ILE A 219 7.85 7.64 -9.79
N HIS A 220 6.61 7.25 -9.47
CA HIS A 220 5.48 7.39 -10.37
C HIS A 220 4.60 8.54 -9.90
N LEU A 221 4.61 9.63 -10.66
CA LEU A 221 3.81 10.80 -10.35
C LEU A 221 2.34 10.56 -10.67
N PHE A 222 1.47 11.14 -9.82
CA PHE A 222 0.04 11.00 -9.94
C PHE A 222 -0.50 11.97 -11.01
N ASP A 223 -0.52 11.51 -12.25
CA ASP A 223 -1.11 12.21 -13.39
C ASP A 223 -2.35 11.45 -13.83
N ILE A 224 -3.53 12.00 -13.52
CA ILE A 224 -4.79 11.41 -13.95
C ILE A 224 -5.71 12.45 -14.59
N ASP A 225 -6.54 11.96 -15.49
CA ASP A 225 -7.62 12.70 -16.10
C ASP A 225 -8.82 11.77 -16.31
N ILE A 226 -9.80 11.88 -15.40
CA ILE A 226 -11.05 11.12 -15.45
C ILE A 226 -12.18 12.10 -15.73
N PRO A 227 -12.73 12.14 -16.96
CA PRO A 227 -13.73 13.12 -17.35
C PRO A 227 -14.91 13.19 -16.39
N GLY A 228 -15.27 14.38 -15.93
CA GLY A 228 -16.36 14.63 -15.02
C GLY A 228 -16.13 14.18 -13.56
N LYS A 229 -14.93 13.71 -13.22
CA LYS A 229 -14.59 13.27 -11.86
C LYS A 229 -13.37 13.98 -11.29
N ILE A 230 -12.19 13.76 -11.85
CA ILE A 230 -10.94 14.34 -11.33
C ILE A 230 -9.89 14.48 -12.44
N THR A 231 -9.29 15.66 -12.50
CA THR A 231 -8.06 15.91 -13.26
C THR A 231 -7.01 16.44 -12.30
N PHE A 232 -5.89 15.71 -12.18
CA PHE A 232 -4.76 16.13 -11.35
C PHE A 232 -3.46 15.70 -12.02
N LYS A 233 -2.46 16.57 -12.04
CA LYS A 233 -1.15 16.30 -12.64
C LYS A 233 -0.05 16.78 -11.70
N GLU A 234 0.54 15.85 -10.92
CA GLU A 234 1.70 16.12 -10.06
C GLU A 234 2.91 16.60 -10.88
N SER A 235 3.07 16.07 -12.11
CA SER A 235 4.19 16.40 -13.01
C SER A 235 4.25 17.87 -13.43
N LYS A 236 3.21 18.66 -13.16
CA LYS A 236 3.25 20.12 -13.34
C LYS A 236 4.19 20.82 -12.36
N THR A 237 4.42 20.21 -11.19
CA THR A 237 5.15 20.84 -10.09
C THR A 237 6.27 19.94 -9.57
N LEU A 238 6.03 18.63 -9.50
CA LEU A 238 6.96 17.67 -8.94
C LEU A 238 7.78 16.95 -10.01
N THR A 239 8.99 16.56 -9.64
CA THR A 239 9.90 15.73 -10.44
C THR A 239 9.83 14.29 -9.94
N ALA A 240 9.82 13.32 -10.84
CA ALA A 240 9.86 11.91 -10.50
C ALA A 240 11.20 11.51 -9.87
N GLY A 241 11.16 10.59 -8.90
CA GLY A 241 12.34 9.92 -8.37
C GLY A 241 12.95 8.97 -9.40
N GLU A 242 14.23 8.68 -9.25
CA GLU A 242 15.00 7.91 -10.23
C GLU A 242 15.40 6.52 -9.71
N SER A 243 15.12 6.21 -8.43
CA SER A 243 15.63 5.00 -7.80
C SER A 243 14.62 4.34 -6.88
N PRO A 244 14.40 3.01 -7.03
CA PRO A 244 13.71 2.21 -6.03
C PRO A 244 14.50 2.20 -4.71
N THR A 245 13.81 2.36 -3.60
CA THR A 245 14.42 2.46 -2.28
C THR A 245 14.09 1.24 -1.42
N ILE A 246 15.13 0.52 -1.01
CA ILE A 246 15.06 -0.54 -0.02
C ILE A 246 16.05 -0.21 1.09
N VAL A 247 15.68 -0.48 2.33
CA VAL A 247 16.47 -0.10 3.50
C VAL A 247 16.49 -1.20 4.54
N ASP A 248 17.68 -1.51 5.06
CA ASP A 248 17.85 -2.36 6.22
C ASP A 248 17.68 -1.54 7.49
N THR A 249 16.79 -2.02 8.35
CA THR A 249 16.47 -1.39 9.64
C THR A 249 16.56 -2.41 10.77
N GLU A 250 16.45 -1.93 11.99
CA GLU A 250 16.48 -2.73 13.21
C GLU A 250 15.28 -3.70 13.30
N ILE A 251 14.27 -3.49 12.48
CA ILE A 251 13.06 -4.35 12.41
C ILE A 251 12.97 -5.16 11.13
N GLY A 252 13.99 -5.14 10.26
CA GLY A 252 14.05 -5.89 9.02
C GLY A 252 14.20 -5.01 7.79
N ARG A 253 14.19 -5.63 6.62
CA ARG A 253 14.34 -4.97 5.32
C ARG A 253 13.02 -4.46 4.81
N ILE A 254 12.94 -3.16 4.52
CA ILE A 254 11.72 -2.47 4.09
C ILE A 254 11.88 -1.89 2.69
N GLY A 255 10.90 -2.13 1.81
CA GLY A 255 10.75 -1.41 0.54
C GLY A 255 9.82 -0.22 0.72
N ILE A 256 10.20 0.94 0.16
CA ILE A 256 9.44 2.18 0.28
C ILE A 256 8.85 2.56 -1.08
N GLY A 257 7.55 2.83 -1.10
CA GLY A 257 6.87 3.50 -2.21
C GLY A 257 5.96 4.60 -1.68
N ILE A 258 5.53 5.50 -2.54
CA ILE A 258 4.60 6.56 -2.18
C ILE A 258 3.37 6.47 -3.07
N CYS A 259 2.18 6.28 -2.46
CA CYS A 259 0.86 6.43 -3.08
C CYS A 259 0.74 5.73 -4.45
N TYR A 260 0.91 6.48 -5.54
CA TYR A 260 0.76 5.98 -6.91
C TYR A 260 1.74 4.86 -7.26
N ASP A 261 2.89 4.77 -6.58
CA ASP A 261 3.87 3.69 -6.74
C ASP A 261 3.25 2.30 -6.50
N ILE A 262 2.23 2.18 -5.64
CA ILE A 262 1.55 0.90 -5.35
C ILE A 262 0.86 0.31 -6.58
N ARG A 263 0.53 1.12 -7.61
CA ARG A 263 -0.13 0.65 -8.84
C ARG A 263 0.78 -0.19 -9.71
N PHE A 264 2.08 0.00 -9.58
CA PHE A 264 3.11 -0.65 -10.40
C PHE A 264 3.62 -1.89 -9.67
N GLN A 265 3.06 -3.04 -10.05
CA GLN A 265 3.39 -4.33 -9.43
C GLN A 265 4.87 -4.70 -9.61
N GLU A 266 5.49 -4.21 -10.69
CA GLU A 266 6.88 -4.43 -11.01
C GLU A 266 7.79 -3.89 -9.89
N LEU A 267 7.49 -2.70 -9.36
CA LEU A 267 8.23 -2.10 -8.25
C LEU A 267 8.13 -2.96 -6.98
N ALA A 268 6.94 -3.42 -6.63
CA ALA A 268 6.73 -4.30 -5.48
C ALA A 268 7.46 -5.63 -5.64
N THR A 269 7.42 -6.22 -6.86
CA THR A 269 8.12 -7.46 -7.17
C THR A 269 9.64 -7.29 -7.15
N LEU A 270 10.13 -6.12 -7.56
CA LEU A 270 11.55 -5.76 -7.48
C LEU A 270 12.00 -5.67 -6.01
N TYR A 271 11.22 -5.04 -5.13
CA TYR A 271 11.51 -5.01 -3.69
C TYR A 271 11.53 -6.41 -3.07
N ALA A 272 10.56 -7.25 -3.42
CA ALA A 272 10.55 -8.65 -2.99
C ALA A 272 11.79 -9.41 -3.49
N ALA A 273 12.20 -9.17 -4.75
CA ALA A 273 13.42 -9.76 -5.32
C ALA A 273 14.72 -9.27 -4.63
N ARG A 274 14.68 -8.08 -4.04
CA ARG A 274 15.77 -7.55 -3.21
C ARG A 274 15.67 -7.98 -1.74
N GLY A 275 14.75 -8.88 -1.40
CA GLY A 275 14.63 -9.50 -0.07
C GLY A 275 13.83 -8.70 0.96
N ALA A 276 12.90 -7.83 0.55
CA ALA A 276 12.04 -7.10 1.48
C ALA A 276 11.13 -8.04 2.29
N HIS A 277 10.93 -7.70 3.57
CA HIS A 277 9.95 -8.33 4.46
C HIS A 277 8.62 -7.57 4.49
N LEU A 278 8.70 -6.25 4.33
CA LEU A 278 7.59 -5.30 4.44
C LEU A 278 7.70 -4.25 3.34
N LEU A 279 6.58 -3.88 2.75
CA LEU A 279 6.45 -2.71 1.89
C LEU A 279 5.65 -1.64 2.63
N CYS A 280 6.17 -0.42 2.69
CA CYS A 280 5.46 0.73 3.26
C CYS A 280 5.07 1.70 2.14
N TYR A 281 3.80 2.07 2.11
CA TYR A 281 3.24 3.03 1.15
C TYR A 281 2.47 4.13 1.88
N PRO A 282 3.14 5.23 2.31
CA PRO A 282 2.43 6.47 2.54
C PRO A 282 1.62 6.84 1.31
N GLY A 283 0.33 7.14 1.43
CA GLY A 283 -0.48 7.38 0.23
C GLY A 283 -1.78 8.12 0.52
N ALA A 284 -2.22 8.95 -0.42
CA ALA A 284 -3.43 9.74 -0.35
C ALA A 284 -4.33 9.47 -1.56
N PHE A 285 -4.93 8.28 -1.62
CA PHE A 285 -5.91 7.99 -2.68
C PHE A 285 -7.13 8.89 -2.52
N ASN A 286 -7.72 9.31 -3.63
CA ASN A 286 -8.89 10.17 -3.67
C ASN A 286 -10.21 9.39 -3.61
N MET A 287 -11.32 10.11 -3.50
CA MET A 287 -12.68 9.55 -3.42
C MET A 287 -13.13 8.80 -4.68
N THR A 288 -12.46 9.01 -5.84
CA THR A 288 -12.80 8.32 -7.09
C THR A 288 -12.14 6.95 -7.16
N THR A 289 -10.86 6.86 -6.79
CA THR A 289 -10.07 5.63 -6.94
C THR A 289 -9.87 4.87 -5.64
N GLY A 290 -9.99 5.52 -4.50
CA GLY A 290 -9.86 4.92 -3.17
C GLY A 290 -10.80 3.74 -2.96
N PRO A 291 -12.12 3.92 -3.10
CA PRO A 291 -13.10 2.84 -2.90
C PRO A 291 -12.89 1.64 -3.81
N LEU A 292 -12.34 1.86 -5.00
CA LEU A 292 -12.18 0.82 -6.02
C LEU A 292 -10.85 0.06 -5.91
N HIS A 293 -9.78 0.76 -5.52
CA HIS A 293 -8.42 0.25 -5.72
C HIS A 293 -7.57 0.19 -4.46
N TRP A 294 -7.85 0.97 -3.42
CA TRP A 294 -6.94 1.13 -2.29
C TRP A 294 -6.64 -0.20 -1.58
N GLU A 295 -7.67 -0.87 -1.06
CA GLU A 295 -7.52 -2.18 -0.40
C GLU A 295 -7.09 -3.26 -1.40
N LEU A 296 -7.69 -3.28 -2.61
CA LEU A 296 -7.38 -4.28 -3.63
C LEU A 296 -5.88 -4.32 -3.96
N LEU A 297 -5.26 -3.15 -4.20
CA LEU A 297 -3.85 -3.08 -4.57
C LEU A 297 -2.92 -3.53 -3.43
N GLN A 298 -3.23 -3.16 -2.19
CA GLN A 298 -2.46 -3.57 -1.02
C GLN A 298 -2.45 -5.10 -0.88
N ARG A 299 -3.63 -5.71 -0.95
CA ARG A 299 -3.80 -7.15 -0.85
C ARG A 299 -3.12 -7.87 -2.01
N ALA A 300 -3.23 -7.34 -3.23
CA ALA A 300 -2.54 -7.88 -4.40
C ALA A 300 -1.01 -7.85 -4.20
N ARG A 301 -0.44 -6.71 -3.76
CA ARG A 301 1.02 -6.62 -3.52
C ARG A 301 1.50 -7.59 -2.45
N ALA A 302 0.71 -7.79 -1.40
CA ALA A 302 1.03 -8.75 -0.33
C ALA A 302 1.00 -10.20 -0.85
N VAL A 303 -0.06 -10.59 -1.57
CA VAL A 303 -0.23 -11.95 -2.09
C VAL A 303 0.80 -12.29 -3.16
N ASP A 304 1.00 -11.39 -4.16
CA ASP A 304 1.90 -11.61 -5.28
C ASP A 304 3.36 -11.78 -4.84
N ASN A 305 3.75 -11.10 -3.75
CA ASN A 305 5.12 -11.01 -3.26
C ASN A 305 5.35 -11.75 -1.94
N GLN A 306 4.29 -12.28 -1.31
CA GLN A 306 4.33 -13.07 -0.08
C GLN A 306 5.09 -12.35 1.06
N LEU A 307 4.68 -11.09 1.33
CA LEU A 307 5.26 -10.20 2.33
C LEU A 307 4.18 -9.30 2.94
N TYR A 308 4.54 -8.54 3.97
CA TYR A 308 3.63 -7.57 4.57
C TYR A 308 3.53 -6.29 3.73
N VAL A 309 2.35 -5.68 3.73
CA VAL A 309 2.12 -4.36 3.13
C VAL A 309 1.45 -3.45 4.14
N ALA A 310 2.07 -2.32 4.43
CA ALA A 310 1.55 -1.27 5.31
C ALA A 310 1.29 0.00 4.49
N THR A 311 0.08 0.52 4.58
CA THR A 311 -0.30 1.77 3.92
C THR A 311 -0.83 2.75 4.94
N CYS A 312 -0.44 4.01 4.84
CA CYS A 312 -0.87 5.06 5.73
C CYS A 312 -1.37 6.26 4.94
N SER A 313 -2.63 6.63 5.14
CA SER A 313 -3.32 7.71 4.45
C SER A 313 -3.55 8.89 5.40
N PRO A 314 -3.64 10.13 4.89
CA PRO A 314 -4.25 11.21 5.65
C PRO A 314 -5.70 10.87 5.98
N ALA A 315 -6.20 11.38 7.10
CA ALA A 315 -7.61 11.36 7.42
C ALA A 315 -8.41 12.17 6.38
N ARG A 316 -9.66 11.79 6.15
CA ARG A 316 -10.52 12.50 5.20
C ARG A 316 -10.92 13.86 5.73
N ASP A 317 -10.72 14.88 4.93
CA ASP A 317 -11.28 16.21 5.15
C ASP A 317 -12.12 16.58 3.92
N VAL A 318 -13.45 16.58 4.09
CA VAL A 318 -14.39 16.91 3.00
C VAL A 318 -14.37 18.39 2.62
N GLY A 319 -13.79 19.25 3.46
CA GLY A 319 -13.58 20.67 3.19
C GLY A 319 -12.28 20.98 2.46
N ALA A 320 -11.37 20.01 2.33
CA ALA A 320 -10.11 20.20 1.63
C ALA A 320 -10.28 20.22 0.11
N GLY A 321 -9.39 20.93 -0.58
CA GLY A 321 -9.36 20.95 -2.05
C GLY A 321 -9.04 19.59 -2.67
N TYR A 322 -8.30 18.73 -1.95
CA TYR A 322 -8.07 17.33 -2.27
C TYR A 322 -8.56 16.46 -1.11
N VAL A 323 -9.57 15.64 -1.38
CA VAL A 323 -10.19 14.79 -0.35
C VAL A 323 -9.57 13.39 -0.40
N ALA A 324 -8.80 13.05 0.64
CA ALA A 324 -8.21 11.72 0.80
C ALA A 324 -9.27 10.68 1.17
N TRP A 325 -9.05 9.43 0.74
CA TRP A 325 -9.94 8.31 1.05
C TRP A 325 -9.86 7.87 2.51
N GLY A 326 -8.69 7.98 3.16
CA GLY A 326 -8.41 7.39 4.47
C GLY A 326 -8.10 5.89 4.34
N HIS A 327 -8.64 5.10 5.26
CA HIS A 327 -8.53 3.64 5.25
C HIS A 327 -7.09 3.13 5.28
N SER A 328 -6.27 3.68 6.18
CA SER A 328 -4.92 3.14 6.46
C SER A 328 -5.04 1.67 6.85
N THR A 329 -4.17 0.82 6.32
CA THR A 329 -4.35 -0.63 6.40
C THR A 329 -3.01 -1.36 6.53
N LEU A 330 -2.97 -2.41 7.34
CA LEU A 330 -1.93 -3.43 7.37
C LEU A 330 -2.46 -4.72 6.75
N VAL A 331 -1.73 -5.26 5.77
CA VAL A 331 -2.04 -6.52 5.09
C VAL A 331 -0.92 -7.53 5.34
N GLY A 332 -1.29 -8.75 5.70
CA GLY A 332 -0.37 -9.86 5.91
C GLY A 332 -0.01 -10.63 4.63
N PRO A 333 0.98 -11.55 4.69
CA PRO A 333 1.52 -12.24 3.52
C PRO A 333 0.54 -13.22 2.84
N PHE A 334 -0.61 -13.51 3.46
CA PHE A 334 -1.69 -14.30 2.87
C PHE A 334 -2.75 -13.42 2.16
N GLY A 335 -2.57 -12.08 2.17
CA GLY A 335 -3.52 -11.12 1.63
C GLY A 335 -4.66 -10.77 2.59
N GLU A 336 -4.57 -11.21 3.84
CA GLU A 336 -5.51 -10.88 4.91
C GLU A 336 -5.32 -9.45 5.39
N VAL A 337 -6.41 -8.73 5.61
CA VAL A 337 -6.40 -7.44 6.28
C VAL A 337 -6.25 -7.69 7.77
N LEU A 338 -5.07 -7.38 8.33
CA LEU A 338 -4.77 -7.57 9.75
C LEU A 338 -5.33 -6.43 10.59
N ALA A 339 -5.28 -5.23 10.07
CA ALA A 339 -5.85 -4.05 10.70
C ALA A 339 -6.18 -2.99 9.64
N THR A 340 -7.27 -2.28 9.84
CA THR A 340 -7.68 -1.15 9.00
C THR A 340 -8.44 -0.13 9.84
N THR A 341 -8.55 1.10 9.34
CA THR A 341 -9.44 2.12 9.90
C THR A 341 -10.39 2.63 8.82
N GLU A 342 -11.34 3.45 9.19
CA GLU A 342 -12.21 4.15 8.26
C GLU A 342 -11.53 5.46 7.80
N HIS A 343 -12.28 6.55 7.73
CA HIS A 343 -11.80 7.80 7.14
C HIS A 343 -11.40 8.86 8.16
N ASP A 344 -11.82 8.70 9.42
CA ASP A 344 -11.49 9.64 10.49
C ASP A 344 -10.05 9.49 10.96
N GLU A 345 -9.58 10.44 11.74
CA GLU A 345 -8.28 10.38 12.37
C GLU A 345 -8.17 9.18 13.31
N ALA A 346 -7.07 8.43 13.19
CA ALA A 346 -6.84 7.24 13.99
C ALA A 346 -5.36 6.82 14.02
N ILE A 347 -4.99 6.15 15.10
CA ILE A 347 -3.70 5.45 15.22
C ILE A 347 -3.99 3.96 15.33
N ILE A 348 -3.64 3.23 14.28
CA ILE A 348 -3.73 1.76 14.24
C ILE A 348 -2.47 1.20 14.86
N ILE A 349 -2.62 0.26 15.79
CA ILE A 349 -1.53 -0.56 16.31
C ILE A 349 -1.84 -2.02 16.00
N SER A 350 -0.90 -2.71 15.37
CA SER A 350 -1.06 -4.11 14.99
C SER A 350 0.25 -4.87 15.10
N ASP A 351 0.15 -6.19 15.25
CA ASP A 351 1.31 -7.07 15.36
C ASP A 351 1.78 -7.52 13.96
N ILE A 352 3.11 -7.56 13.78
CA ILE A 352 3.78 -8.21 12.66
C ILE A 352 4.54 -9.42 13.21
N ASP A 353 4.42 -10.56 12.51
CA ASP A 353 5.18 -11.78 12.76
C ASP A 353 5.80 -12.27 11.44
N TYR A 354 7.08 -12.02 11.24
CA TYR A 354 7.78 -12.41 9.99
C TYR A 354 7.87 -13.92 9.77
N SER A 355 7.63 -14.76 10.79
CA SER A 355 7.52 -16.21 10.59
C SER A 355 6.38 -16.59 9.64
N GLN A 356 5.38 -15.73 9.48
CA GLN A 356 4.27 -15.95 8.54
C GLN A 356 4.73 -15.82 7.08
N ILE A 357 5.79 -15.07 6.80
CA ILE A 357 6.40 -15.00 5.46
C ILE A 357 6.96 -16.36 5.07
N GLU A 358 7.76 -16.97 5.97
CA GLU A 358 8.35 -18.29 5.76
C GLU A 358 7.28 -19.37 5.62
N LEU A 359 6.27 -19.35 6.50
CA LEU A 359 5.14 -20.27 6.43
C LEU A 359 4.44 -20.15 5.05
N ARG A 360 4.18 -18.93 4.59
CA ARG A 360 3.53 -18.69 3.31
C ARG A 360 4.35 -19.19 2.13
N ARG A 361 5.65 -18.88 2.10
CA ARG A 361 6.58 -19.27 1.03
C ARG A 361 6.80 -20.79 0.98
N THR A 362 6.76 -21.45 2.15
CA THR A 362 6.84 -22.91 2.25
C THR A 362 5.59 -23.58 1.72
N ASN A 363 4.40 -23.10 2.12
CA ASN A 363 3.13 -23.71 1.76
C ASN A 363 2.72 -23.43 0.31
N LEU A 364 3.12 -22.28 -0.24
CA LEU A 364 2.86 -21.88 -1.62
C LEU A 364 4.14 -21.29 -2.23
N PRO A 365 5.03 -22.12 -2.77
CA PRO A 365 6.38 -21.72 -3.18
C PRO A 365 6.39 -21.02 -4.55
N LEU A 366 5.72 -19.86 -4.67
CA LEU A 366 5.56 -19.11 -5.93
C LEU A 366 6.92 -18.77 -6.57
N GLU A 367 7.93 -18.47 -5.75
CA GLU A 367 9.26 -18.14 -6.25
C GLU A 367 9.89 -19.30 -7.03
N LYS A 368 9.71 -20.54 -6.53
CA LYS A 368 10.24 -21.76 -7.16
C LYS A 368 9.40 -22.22 -8.37
N GLN A 369 8.26 -21.58 -8.61
CA GLN A 369 7.33 -21.93 -9.69
C GLN A 369 7.30 -20.90 -10.82
N ARG A 370 8.12 -19.85 -10.74
CA ARG A 370 8.18 -18.82 -11.78
C ARG A 370 8.81 -19.40 -13.05
N ARG A 371 8.29 -18.97 -14.19
CA ARG A 371 8.69 -19.44 -15.51
C ARG A 371 9.70 -18.48 -16.14
N GLY A 372 10.95 -18.50 -15.62
CA GLY A 372 12.07 -17.70 -16.16
C GLY A 372 12.44 -18.02 -17.61
N ASP A 373 11.96 -19.14 -18.10
CA ASP A 373 12.02 -19.53 -19.51
C ASP A 373 10.99 -18.82 -20.41
N LEU A 374 9.95 -18.20 -19.82
CA LEU A 374 8.86 -17.55 -20.56
C LEU A 374 8.78 -16.03 -20.32
N TYR A 375 9.16 -15.55 -19.14
CA TYR A 375 9.10 -14.13 -18.77
C TYR A 375 10.15 -13.78 -17.73
N GLN A 376 10.59 -12.52 -17.72
CA GLN A 376 11.58 -12.03 -16.79
C GLN A 376 11.23 -10.62 -16.29
N LEU A 377 11.50 -10.36 -15.01
CA LEU A 377 11.58 -9.03 -14.45
C LEU A 377 13.04 -8.60 -14.32
N VAL A 378 13.42 -7.51 -14.97
CA VAL A 378 14.80 -7.02 -14.98
C VAL A 378 14.96 -5.86 -14.00
N ASP A 379 15.86 -6.04 -13.02
CA ASP A 379 16.32 -4.97 -12.12
C ASP A 379 17.50 -4.23 -12.76
N VAL A 380 17.17 -3.21 -13.58
CA VAL A 380 18.16 -2.48 -14.39
C VAL A 380 19.26 -1.84 -13.52
N GLN A 381 18.91 -1.34 -12.34
CA GLN A 381 19.89 -0.69 -11.46
C GLN A 381 20.90 -1.69 -10.92
N ARG A 382 20.46 -2.87 -10.50
CA ARG A 382 21.39 -3.93 -10.03
C ARG A 382 22.25 -4.49 -11.16
N LEU A 383 21.75 -4.55 -12.39
CA LEU A 383 22.56 -4.95 -13.54
C LEU A 383 23.69 -3.97 -13.83
N ASN A 384 23.41 -2.66 -13.69
CA ASN A 384 24.40 -1.61 -14.00
C ASN A 384 25.36 -1.33 -12.84
N SER A 385 25.18 -1.93 -11.66
CA SER A 385 26.07 -1.79 -10.50
C SER A 385 27.15 -2.86 -10.41
N HIS A 386 27.18 -3.76 -11.36
CA HIS A 386 28.20 -4.77 -11.57
C HIS A 386 28.96 -4.46 -12.85
#